data_78b2fbb70f70fe3ef981603e4903d437
#
_entry.id   78b2fbb70f70fe3ef981603e4903d437
#
_cell.length_a   1.000
_cell.length_b   1.000
_cell.length_c   1.000
_cell.angle_alpha   90.00
_cell.angle_beta   90.00
_cell.angle_gamma   90.00
#
_symmetry.space_group_name_H-M   'P 1'
#
loop_
_entity.id
_entity.type
_entity.pdbx_description
1 polymer ?
#
loop_
_entity_poly.entity_id
_entity_poly.type
_entity_poly.pdbx_seq_one_letter_code
_entity_poly.pdbx_strand_id
1 'polypeptide(L)'
;VSSGIAIAKAYCLIEPDLSFEKVKITDIESEKVRLKEAFKKSTLELEEIRDTAQTKFGDEKAAIFSAHLLLLGDPEMLGAIEVKISDGWNAETALQETATMYIEMFEAMDNDYMKERAADIRDVSTRVLSHLLGVEIPDFSRISTDVIIVAEDLTPSLTAQLDKTYVKG
;
A
#
# COMPACT_ATOMS: atom_id res chain seq x y z
N VAL A 1 0.34 23.47 7.10
CA VAL A 1 1.71 23.98 6.90
C VAL A 1 2.29 24.27 8.27
N SER A 2 3.42 23.65 8.61
CA SER A 2 4.17 23.97 9.84
C SER A 2 5.14 25.12 9.58
N SER A 3 5.35 25.99 10.58
CA SER A 3 6.31 27.06 10.51
C SER A 3 7.70 26.57 10.93
N GLY A 4 8.75 27.02 10.26
CA GLY A 4 10.12 26.69 10.58
C GLY A 4 11.05 26.81 9.39
N ILE A 5 12.34 26.64 9.63
CA ILE A 5 13.39 26.60 8.61
C ILE A 5 14.16 25.30 8.87
N ALA A 6 14.25 24.45 7.86
CA ALA A 6 15.09 23.26 7.88
C ALA A 6 16.06 23.29 6.69
N ILE A 7 17.29 22.81 6.90
CA ILE A 7 18.31 22.67 5.87
C ILE A 7 18.83 21.24 5.92
N ALA A 8 18.55 20.48 4.88
CA ALA A 8 19.02 19.10 4.71
C ALA A 8 19.01 18.73 3.23
N LYS A 9 19.48 17.52 2.91
CA LYS A 9 19.41 17.01 1.53
C LYS A 9 17.95 16.78 1.11
N ALA A 10 17.59 17.14 -0.12
CA ALA A 10 16.31 16.77 -0.68
C ALA A 10 16.27 15.25 -0.96
N TYR A 11 15.24 14.58 -0.45
CA TYR A 11 14.88 13.23 -0.80
C TYR A 11 13.63 13.29 -1.68
N CYS A 12 13.85 13.20 -2.98
CA CYS A 12 12.73 13.23 -3.92
C CYS A 12 12.10 11.83 -3.97
N LEU A 13 10.85 11.74 -3.55
CA LEU A 13 10.06 10.53 -3.71
C LEU A 13 9.68 10.39 -5.18
N ILE A 14 10.18 9.34 -5.81
CA ILE A 14 9.79 8.95 -7.16
C ILE A 14 8.74 7.87 -7.02
N GLU A 15 7.53 8.14 -7.49
CA GLU A 15 6.48 7.13 -7.52
C GLU A 15 6.89 6.00 -8.47
N PRO A 16 6.72 4.73 -8.04
CA PRO A 16 7.01 3.60 -8.89
C PRO A 16 6.02 3.56 -10.07
N ASP A 17 6.51 3.16 -11.24
CA ASP A 17 5.64 2.89 -12.38
C ASP A 17 4.89 1.56 -12.14
N LEU A 18 3.62 1.66 -11.81
CA LEU A 18 2.71 0.54 -11.60
C LEU A 18 1.76 0.33 -12.79
N SER A 19 2.12 0.84 -13.96
CA SER A 19 1.36 0.60 -15.18
C SER A 19 1.42 -0.88 -15.60
N PHE A 20 0.31 -1.39 -16.09
CA PHE A 20 0.20 -2.75 -16.62
C PHE A 20 -0.87 -2.81 -17.69
N GLU A 21 -0.84 -3.86 -18.48
CA GLU A 21 -1.85 -4.11 -19.50
C GLU A 21 -2.98 -4.99 -18.97
N LYS A 22 -4.22 -4.65 -19.36
CA LYS A 22 -5.40 -5.48 -19.10
C LYS A 22 -5.39 -6.64 -20.11
N VAL A 23 -5.10 -7.84 -19.62
CA VAL A 23 -4.88 -9.02 -20.46
C VAL A 23 -5.81 -10.16 -20.06
N LYS A 24 -6.35 -10.87 -21.07
CA LYS A 24 -7.02 -12.16 -20.86
C LYS A 24 -5.99 -13.26 -20.67
N ILE A 25 -6.22 -14.10 -19.66
CA ILE A 25 -5.36 -15.24 -19.33
C ILE A 25 -6.07 -16.57 -19.68
N THR A 26 -5.27 -17.61 -19.84
CA THR A 26 -5.76 -18.97 -20.08
C THR A 26 -5.48 -19.92 -18.92
N ASP A 27 -4.40 -19.68 -18.15
CA ASP A 27 -4.04 -20.48 -16.98
C ASP A 27 -4.49 -19.78 -15.68
N ILE A 28 -5.75 -20.03 -15.31
CA ILE A 28 -6.40 -19.43 -14.16
C ILE A 28 -5.72 -19.86 -12.86
N GLU A 29 -5.34 -21.13 -12.73
CA GLU A 29 -4.74 -21.63 -11.47
C GLU A 29 -3.36 -21.04 -11.23
N SER A 30 -2.53 -20.93 -12.25
CA SER A 30 -1.22 -20.26 -12.15
C SER A 30 -1.38 -18.80 -11.72
N GLU A 31 -2.37 -18.10 -12.24
CA GLU A 31 -2.63 -16.71 -11.92
C GLU A 31 -3.14 -16.51 -10.49
N LYS A 32 -3.99 -17.43 -9.99
CA LYS A 32 -4.41 -17.44 -8.58
C LYS A 32 -3.23 -17.70 -7.63
N VAL A 33 -2.32 -18.60 -8.01
CA VAL A 33 -1.09 -18.85 -7.22
C VAL A 33 -0.24 -17.58 -7.17
N ARG A 34 -0.05 -16.90 -8.30
CA ARG A 34 0.70 -15.65 -8.40
C ARG A 34 0.09 -14.55 -7.53
N LEU A 35 -1.24 -14.42 -7.52
CA LEU A 35 -1.96 -13.50 -6.63
C LEU A 35 -1.68 -13.83 -5.15
N LYS A 36 -1.83 -15.09 -4.75
CA LYS A 36 -1.60 -15.52 -3.36
C LYS A 36 -0.17 -15.28 -2.89
N GLU A 37 0.80 -15.47 -3.77
CA GLU A 37 2.20 -15.15 -3.48
C GLU A 37 2.42 -13.65 -3.25
N ALA A 38 1.78 -12.79 -4.06
CA ALA A 38 1.86 -11.34 -3.89
C ALA A 38 1.21 -10.90 -2.57
N PHE A 39 0.04 -11.44 -2.21
CA PHE A 39 -0.60 -11.21 -0.91
C PHE A 39 0.30 -11.63 0.25
N LYS A 40 0.88 -12.83 0.16
CA LYS A 40 1.80 -13.35 1.19
C LYS A 40 3.03 -12.45 1.38
N LYS A 41 3.65 -12.01 0.29
CA LYS A 41 4.79 -11.07 0.35
C LYS A 41 4.40 -9.75 0.99
N SER A 42 3.25 -9.19 0.60
CA SER A 42 2.70 -7.96 1.18
C SER A 42 2.43 -8.10 2.68
N THR A 43 1.89 -9.24 3.10
CA THR A 43 1.65 -9.53 4.53
C THR A 43 2.95 -9.55 5.32
N LEU A 44 3.95 -10.30 4.87
CA LEU A 44 5.25 -10.39 5.56
C LEU A 44 5.94 -9.03 5.67
N GLU A 45 5.90 -8.24 4.59
CA GLU A 45 6.47 -6.89 4.57
C GLU A 45 5.74 -5.96 5.55
N LEU A 46 4.41 -5.97 5.57
CA LEU A 46 3.62 -5.16 6.50
C LEU A 46 3.79 -5.58 7.96
N GLU A 47 3.97 -6.87 8.24
CA GLU A 47 4.31 -7.34 9.58
C GLU A 47 5.64 -6.78 10.06
N GLU A 48 6.67 -6.79 9.22
CA GLU A 48 7.99 -6.22 9.52
C GLU A 48 7.93 -4.70 9.75
N ILE A 49 7.18 -3.98 8.90
CA ILE A 49 6.98 -2.54 9.03
C ILE A 49 6.21 -2.22 10.32
N ARG A 50 5.13 -2.95 10.62
CA ARG A 50 4.36 -2.79 11.87
C ARG A 50 5.24 -2.97 13.10
N ASP A 51 6.03 -4.03 13.16
CA ASP A 51 6.87 -4.35 14.32
C ASP A 51 7.98 -3.30 14.49
N THR A 52 8.53 -2.80 13.38
CA THR A 52 9.47 -1.68 13.38
C THR A 52 8.81 -0.40 13.85
N ALA A 53 7.60 -0.08 13.35
CA ALA A 53 6.84 1.10 13.73
C ALA A 53 6.47 1.06 15.23
N GLN A 54 6.06 -0.11 15.74
CA GLN A 54 5.74 -0.30 17.14
C GLN A 54 6.96 -0.02 18.04
N THR A 55 8.11 -0.55 17.66
CA THR A 55 9.36 -0.38 18.41
C THR A 55 9.86 1.07 18.41
N LYS A 56 9.78 1.76 17.25
CA LYS A 56 10.33 3.11 17.09
C LYS A 56 9.36 4.22 17.47
N PHE A 57 8.07 4.05 17.21
CA PHE A 57 7.10 5.12 17.23
C PHE A 57 5.87 4.85 18.12
N GLY A 58 5.75 3.61 18.64
CA GLY A 58 4.66 3.19 19.52
C GLY A 58 3.42 2.66 18.80
N ASP A 59 2.44 2.25 19.62
CA ASP A 59 1.25 1.51 19.18
C ASP A 59 0.34 2.31 18.24
N GLU A 60 0.25 3.62 18.39
CA GLU A 60 -0.62 4.47 17.56
C GLU A 60 -0.21 4.40 16.08
N LYS A 61 1.08 4.49 15.78
CA LYS A 61 1.57 4.37 14.40
C LYS A 61 1.54 2.92 13.88
N ALA A 62 1.79 1.95 14.73
CA ALA A 62 1.68 0.54 14.39
C ALA A 62 0.25 0.10 14.06
N ALA A 63 -0.77 0.77 14.63
CA ALA A 63 -2.18 0.47 14.40
C ALA A 63 -2.59 0.61 12.93
N ILE A 64 -2.00 1.54 12.17
CA ILE A 64 -2.24 1.72 10.73
C ILE A 64 -1.89 0.43 9.98
N PHE A 65 -0.71 -0.13 10.25
CA PHE A 65 -0.25 -1.36 9.60
C PHE A 65 -1.06 -2.58 10.04
N SER A 66 -1.54 -2.60 11.29
CA SER A 66 -2.47 -3.63 11.77
C SER A 66 -3.80 -3.59 11.00
N ALA A 67 -4.32 -2.40 10.69
CA ALA A 67 -5.50 -2.24 9.85
C ALA A 67 -5.26 -2.74 8.41
N HIS A 68 -4.10 -2.45 7.83
CA HIS A 68 -3.70 -2.95 6.51
C HIS A 68 -3.60 -4.49 6.49
N LEU A 69 -3.05 -5.11 7.54
CA LEU A 69 -2.98 -6.56 7.66
C LEU A 69 -4.37 -7.21 7.74
N LEU A 70 -5.34 -6.55 8.40
CA LEU A 70 -6.72 -7.02 8.43
C LEU A 70 -7.36 -6.98 7.03
N LEU A 71 -7.08 -5.95 6.23
CA LEU A 71 -7.56 -5.86 4.85
C LEU A 71 -6.96 -6.96 3.97
N LEU A 72 -5.65 -7.25 4.11
CA LEU A 72 -5.01 -8.35 3.37
C LEU A 72 -5.56 -9.72 3.77
N GLY A 73 -5.99 -9.88 5.02
CA GLY A 73 -6.61 -11.09 5.52
C GLY A 73 -8.10 -11.24 5.22
N ASP A 74 -8.71 -10.25 4.59
CA ASP A 74 -10.15 -10.26 4.31
C ASP A 74 -10.51 -11.25 3.20
N PRO A 75 -11.25 -12.34 3.53
CA PRO A 75 -11.61 -13.36 2.55
C PRO A 75 -12.60 -12.86 1.49
N GLU A 76 -13.40 -11.83 1.77
CA GLU A 76 -14.34 -11.26 0.81
C GLU A 76 -13.60 -10.52 -0.30
N MET A 77 -12.61 -9.70 0.06
CA MET A 77 -11.78 -8.99 -0.90
C MET A 77 -10.99 -9.99 -1.77
N LEU A 78 -10.32 -10.96 -1.15
CA LEU A 78 -9.57 -11.97 -1.88
C LEU A 78 -10.48 -12.80 -2.81
N GLY A 79 -11.64 -13.21 -2.31
CA GLY A 79 -12.62 -13.96 -3.10
C GLY A 79 -13.15 -13.17 -4.30
N ALA A 80 -13.42 -11.88 -4.15
CA ALA A 80 -13.86 -11.01 -5.25
C ALA A 80 -12.78 -10.88 -6.34
N ILE A 81 -11.50 -10.81 -5.96
CA ILE A 81 -10.38 -10.79 -6.91
C ILE A 81 -10.28 -12.15 -7.63
N GLU A 82 -10.37 -13.26 -6.89
CA GLU A 82 -10.30 -14.62 -7.48
C GLU A 82 -11.45 -14.90 -8.47
N VAL A 83 -12.65 -14.35 -8.24
CA VAL A 83 -13.76 -14.44 -9.20
C VAL A 83 -13.39 -13.77 -10.52
N LYS A 84 -12.82 -12.57 -10.50
CA LYS A 84 -12.39 -11.86 -11.72
C LYS A 84 -11.27 -12.62 -12.46
N ILE A 85 -10.34 -13.25 -11.73
CA ILE A 85 -9.34 -14.13 -12.34
C ILE A 85 -10.03 -15.34 -13.01
N SER A 86 -11.04 -15.92 -12.35
CA SER A 86 -11.83 -17.03 -12.92
C SER A 86 -12.59 -16.64 -14.18
N ASP A 87 -12.95 -15.35 -14.31
CA ASP A 87 -13.51 -14.76 -15.53
C ASP A 87 -12.45 -14.52 -16.64
N GLY A 88 -11.22 -14.91 -16.37
CA GLY A 88 -10.11 -14.87 -17.33
C GLY A 88 -9.33 -13.57 -17.38
N TRP A 89 -9.35 -12.75 -16.34
CA TRP A 89 -8.52 -11.54 -16.23
C TRP A 89 -7.21 -11.82 -15.49
N ASN A 90 -6.13 -11.13 -15.87
CA ASN A 90 -4.87 -11.19 -15.14
C ASN A 90 -5.02 -10.62 -13.71
N ALA A 91 -4.15 -11.01 -12.80
CA ALA A 91 -4.23 -10.66 -11.38
C ALA A 91 -4.19 -9.15 -11.14
N GLU A 92 -3.40 -8.40 -11.93
CA GLU A 92 -3.31 -6.94 -11.84
C GLU A 92 -4.67 -6.28 -12.13
N THR A 93 -5.31 -6.67 -13.22
CA THR A 93 -6.64 -6.17 -13.59
C THR A 93 -7.68 -6.54 -12.53
N ALA A 94 -7.69 -7.80 -12.11
CA ALA A 94 -8.62 -8.29 -11.10
C ALA A 94 -8.48 -7.54 -9.76
N LEU A 95 -7.24 -7.33 -9.32
CA LEU A 95 -6.93 -6.56 -8.11
C LEU A 95 -7.37 -5.10 -8.24
N GLN A 96 -6.94 -4.42 -9.31
CA GLN A 96 -7.22 -3.00 -9.49
C GLN A 96 -8.71 -2.71 -9.61
N GLU A 97 -9.45 -3.49 -10.41
CA GLU A 97 -10.90 -3.29 -10.56
C GLU A 97 -11.67 -3.59 -9.27
N THR A 98 -11.23 -4.58 -8.50
CA THR A 98 -11.85 -4.87 -7.19
C THR A 98 -11.55 -3.76 -6.19
N ALA A 99 -10.30 -3.33 -6.09
CA ALA A 99 -9.91 -2.22 -5.20
C ALA A 99 -10.66 -0.93 -5.56
N THR A 100 -10.73 -0.58 -6.83
CA THR A 100 -11.46 0.62 -7.31
C THR A 100 -12.93 0.55 -6.89
N MET A 101 -13.58 -0.59 -7.06
CA MET A 101 -14.98 -0.76 -6.66
C MET A 101 -15.20 -0.51 -5.15
N TYR A 102 -14.33 -1.05 -4.29
CA TYR A 102 -14.43 -0.82 -2.85
C TYR A 102 -14.10 0.62 -2.47
N ILE A 103 -13.08 1.22 -3.09
CA ILE A 103 -12.70 2.62 -2.87
C ILE A 103 -13.87 3.54 -3.21
N GLU A 104 -14.43 3.42 -4.40
CA GLU A 104 -15.58 4.24 -4.85
C GLU A 104 -16.80 4.06 -3.92
N MET A 105 -17.06 2.84 -3.48
CA MET A 105 -18.16 2.54 -2.54
C MET A 105 -17.95 3.26 -1.21
N PHE A 106 -16.74 3.23 -0.64
CA PHE A 106 -16.45 3.88 0.64
C PHE A 106 -16.35 5.40 0.53
N GLU A 107 -15.81 5.92 -0.57
CA GLU A 107 -15.74 7.36 -0.82
C GLU A 107 -17.12 7.99 -1.04
N ALA A 108 -18.08 7.23 -1.58
CA ALA A 108 -19.47 7.66 -1.73
C ALA A 108 -20.23 7.76 -0.40
N MET A 109 -19.71 7.17 0.67
CA MET A 109 -20.28 7.30 2.00
C MET A 109 -19.88 8.64 2.62
N ASP A 110 -20.86 9.42 3.12
CA ASP A 110 -20.58 10.68 3.83
C ASP A 110 -20.12 10.41 5.28
N ASN A 111 -18.95 9.79 5.40
CA ASN A 111 -18.37 9.36 6.66
C ASN A 111 -16.84 9.36 6.57
N ASP A 112 -16.19 10.16 7.40
CA ASP A 112 -14.72 10.32 7.38
C ASP A 112 -14.00 8.99 7.67
N TYR A 113 -14.54 8.14 8.55
CA TYR A 113 -13.98 6.82 8.81
C TYR A 113 -13.97 5.93 7.56
N MET A 114 -15.03 5.98 6.73
CA MET A 114 -15.08 5.22 5.49
C MET A 114 -14.12 5.77 4.43
N LYS A 115 -13.91 7.08 4.39
CA LYS A 115 -12.90 7.70 3.51
C LYS A 115 -11.47 7.29 3.91
N GLU A 116 -11.19 7.17 5.21
CA GLU A 116 -9.92 6.62 5.70
C GLU A 116 -9.75 5.16 5.25
N ARG A 117 -10.80 4.34 5.32
CA ARG A 117 -10.77 2.96 4.81
C ARG A 117 -10.52 2.89 3.30
N ALA A 118 -11.07 3.82 2.52
CA ALA A 118 -10.77 3.91 1.08
C ALA A 118 -9.26 4.17 0.84
N ALA A 119 -8.65 5.05 1.64
CA ALA A 119 -7.21 5.31 1.57
C ALA A 119 -6.37 4.08 1.96
N ASP A 120 -6.78 3.33 2.99
CA ASP A 120 -6.12 2.08 3.40
C ASP A 120 -6.18 1.03 2.27
N ILE A 121 -7.35 0.86 1.62
CA ILE A 121 -7.50 -0.08 0.49
C ILE A 121 -6.58 0.33 -0.67
N ARG A 122 -6.49 1.62 -0.97
CA ARG A 122 -5.59 2.12 -2.02
C ARG A 122 -4.13 1.79 -1.72
N ASP A 123 -3.69 2.03 -0.49
CA ASP A 123 -2.32 1.77 -0.03
C ASP A 123 -1.99 0.26 -0.09
N VAL A 124 -2.86 -0.58 0.48
CA VAL A 124 -2.69 -2.05 0.47
C VAL A 124 -2.70 -2.61 -0.95
N SER A 125 -3.62 -2.14 -1.81
CA SER A 125 -3.70 -2.61 -3.20
C SER A 125 -2.48 -2.20 -4.02
N THR A 126 -1.94 -1.01 -3.80
CA THR A 126 -0.68 -0.55 -4.39
C THR A 126 0.48 -1.46 -4.02
N ARG A 127 0.55 -1.88 -2.77
CA ARG A 127 1.59 -2.81 -2.28
C ARG A 127 1.48 -4.19 -2.93
N VAL A 128 0.28 -4.77 -2.98
CA VAL A 128 0.06 -6.06 -3.66
C VAL A 128 0.39 -5.96 -5.15
N LEU A 129 -0.03 -4.87 -5.79
CA LEU A 129 0.26 -4.61 -7.21
C LEU A 129 1.77 -4.51 -7.48
N SER A 130 2.52 -3.85 -6.59
CA SER A 130 3.97 -3.76 -6.72
C SER A 130 4.64 -5.14 -6.70
N HIS A 131 4.18 -6.05 -5.86
CA HIS A 131 4.66 -7.43 -5.83
C HIS A 131 4.27 -8.24 -7.07
N LEU A 132 3.07 -8.01 -7.64
CA LEU A 132 2.66 -8.62 -8.90
C LEU A 132 3.53 -8.17 -10.07
N LEU A 133 3.91 -6.90 -10.09
CA LEU A 133 4.73 -6.29 -11.14
C LEU A 133 6.25 -6.45 -10.91
N GLY A 134 6.67 -6.86 -9.71
CA GLY A 134 8.08 -6.93 -9.34
C GLY A 134 8.74 -5.55 -9.21
N VAL A 135 7.97 -4.52 -8.85
CA VAL A 135 8.42 -3.13 -8.66
C VAL A 135 8.54 -2.84 -7.18
N GLU A 136 9.65 -2.21 -6.76
CA GLU A 136 9.83 -1.80 -5.36
C GLU A 136 9.09 -0.49 -5.09
N ILE A 137 8.36 -0.44 -3.97
CA ILE A 137 7.77 0.80 -3.45
C ILE A 137 8.73 1.44 -2.43
N PRO A 138 8.69 2.78 -2.29
CA PRO A 138 9.54 3.49 -1.35
C PRO A 138 9.38 3.02 0.09
N ASP A 139 10.48 2.92 0.81
CA ASP A 139 10.54 2.56 2.22
C ASP A 139 11.31 3.64 2.99
N PHE A 140 10.58 4.47 3.74
CA PHE A 140 11.17 5.55 4.53
C PHE A 140 11.83 5.08 5.82
N SER A 141 11.60 3.84 6.25
CA SER A 141 12.22 3.28 7.45
C SER A 141 13.75 3.17 7.33
N ARG A 142 14.27 3.18 6.09
CA ARG A 142 15.69 3.11 5.76
C ARG A 142 16.41 4.46 5.76
N ILE A 143 15.68 5.57 5.92
CA ILE A 143 16.30 6.90 6.00
C ILE A 143 17.08 7.00 7.32
N SER A 144 18.41 7.21 7.21
CA SER A 144 19.34 7.28 8.33
C SER A 144 20.19 8.56 8.34
N THR A 145 19.88 9.53 7.50
CA THR A 145 20.52 10.84 7.41
C THR A 145 19.48 11.94 7.33
N ASP A 146 19.86 13.15 7.72
CA ASP A 146 18.97 14.31 7.67
C ASP A 146 18.53 14.61 6.24
N VAL A 147 17.19 14.60 6.01
CA VAL A 147 16.57 14.86 4.72
C VAL A 147 15.34 15.76 4.83
N ILE A 148 15.01 16.40 3.72
CA ILE A 148 13.72 17.03 3.45
C ILE A 148 13.06 16.19 2.36
N ILE A 149 11.86 15.66 2.63
CA ILE A 149 11.10 14.86 1.66
C ILE A 149 10.39 15.80 0.69
N VAL A 150 10.55 15.50 -0.60
CA VAL A 150 9.83 16.18 -1.69
C VAL A 150 8.98 15.13 -2.39
N ALA A 151 7.67 15.27 -2.29
CA ALA A 151 6.69 14.35 -2.86
C ALA A 151 5.46 15.12 -3.32
N GLU A 152 4.70 14.58 -4.27
CA GLU A 152 3.39 15.12 -4.63
C GLU A 152 2.36 14.80 -3.55
N ASP A 153 2.39 13.57 -3.03
CA ASP A 153 1.54 13.11 -1.92
C ASP A 153 2.27 12.02 -1.12
N LEU A 154 1.76 11.74 0.09
CA LEU A 154 2.26 10.68 0.96
C LEU A 154 1.08 9.82 1.44
N THR A 155 1.18 8.51 1.19
CA THR A 155 0.20 7.56 1.71
C THR A 155 0.25 7.48 3.24
N PRO A 156 -0.82 7.02 3.90
CA PRO A 156 -0.82 6.78 5.34
C PRO A 156 0.35 5.93 5.82
N SER A 157 0.68 4.85 5.09
CA SER A 157 1.78 3.98 5.45
C SER A 157 3.15 4.64 5.32
N LEU A 158 3.37 5.46 4.30
CA LEU A 158 4.61 6.23 4.15
C LEU A 158 4.74 7.28 5.25
N THR A 159 3.66 8.01 5.54
CA THR A 159 3.63 9.01 6.61
C THR A 159 3.93 8.39 7.98
N ALA A 160 3.39 7.19 8.25
CA ALA A 160 3.63 6.49 9.51
C ALA A 160 5.09 6.03 9.69
N GLN A 161 5.83 5.84 8.61
CA GLN A 161 7.25 5.46 8.62
C GLN A 161 8.21 6.65 8.84
N LEU A 162 7.72 7.90 8.80
CA LEU A 162 8.56 9.08 8.94
C LEU A 162 9.21 9.16 10.33
N ASP A 163 10.53 9.10 10.34
CA ASP A 163 11.32 9.30 11.55
C ASP A 163 11.75 10.78 11.66
N LYS A 164 11.14 11.50 12.61
CA LYS A 164 11.45 12.92 12.86
C LYS A 164 12.91 13.17 13.28
N THR A 165 13.65 12.12 13.65
CA THR A 165 15.10 12.21 13.91
C THR A 165 15.84 12.59 12.65
N TYR A 166 15.43 12.08 11.49
CA TYR A 166 16.10 12.29 10.21
C TYR A 166 15.28 13.12 9.23
N VAL A 167 13.95 13.04 9.28
CA VAL A 167 13.08 13.83 8.39
C VAL A 167 12.85 15.20 9.02
N LYS A 168 13.41 16.24 8.40
CA LYS A 168 13.39 17.63 8.89
C LYS A 168 12.29 18.48 8.25
N GLY A 169 11.69 18.03 7.18
CA GLY A 169 10.60 18.71 6.47
C GLY A 169 10.08 17.89 5.30
#